data_517b1c7d23ff390e9337f4412d0af9d3
#
_entry.id   517b1c7d23ff390e9337f4412d0af9d3
#
_cell.length_a   1.000
_cell.length_b   1.000
_cell.length_c   1.000
_cell.angle_alpha   90.00
_cell.angle_beta   90.00
_cell.angle_gamma   90.00
#
_symmetry.space_group_name_H-M   'P 1'
#
loop_
_entity.id
_entity.type
_entity.pdbx_description
1 polymer ?
#
loop_
_entity_poly.entity_id
_entity_poly.type
_entity_poly.pdbx_seq_one_letter_code
_entity_poly.pdbx_strand_id
1 'polypeptide(L)'
;MALRIYNSLSRQLVEFSPLEPGHVRMYVCGMTVYDLCHLGHARSMVAFDVVQRWLKATGLRVTYVRNITDIDDKIIRRALDNTEPIRTLTDRMVKALHEDADALGIERPDFEPRATDYVPAMLTLITSLQNKGLAYASADGDMNFSVRKFEGYGKLSGKSLDELRAGERVAAVQTKQDPLDFVLWKAVKPSGPKALSQTASLGSLGLTAFHKTKSSGSCLV
;
A
#
# COMPACT_ATOMS: atom_id res chain seq x y z
N MET A 1 -29.11 15.16 -10.86
CA MET A 1 -29.24 13.75 -10.36
C MET A 1 -28.12 13.54 -9.38
N ALA A 2 -28.40 13.09 -8.15
CA ALA A 2 -27.36 12.89 -7.15
C ALA A 2 -26.45 11.72 -7.54
N LEU A 3 -25.14 11.88 -7.38
CA LEU A 3 -24.15 10.82 -7.59
C LEU A 3 -24.36 9.72 -6.55
N ARG A 4 -24.43 8.47 -6.99
CA ARG A 4 -24.50 7.30 -6.10
C ARG A 4 -23.34 6.38 -6.38
N ILE A 5 -22.69 5.90 -5.32
CA ILE A 5 -21.59 4.95 -5.38
C ILE A 5 -21.82 3.77 -4.44
N TYR A 6 -21.24 2.63 -4.79
CA TYR A 6 -21.31 1.46 -3.94
C TYR A 6 -20.37 1.62 -2.75
N ASN A 7 -20.92 1.60 -1.54
CA ASN A 7 -20.18 1.66 -0.29
C ASN A 7 -19.88 0.24 0.20
N SER A 8 -18.61 -0.15 0.19
CA SER A 8 -18.20 -1.50 0.59
C SER A 8 -18.50 -1.80 2.06
N LEU A 9 -18.53 -0.78 2.94
CA LEU A 9 -18.82 -0.97 4.36
C LEU A 9 -20.30 -1.30 4.61
N SER A 10 -21.22 -0.55 3.96
CA SER A 10 -22.66 -0.80 4.07
C SER A 10 -23.18 -1.84 3.07
N ARG A 11 -22.38 -2.20 2.05
CA ARG A 11 -22.73 -3.07 0.94
C ARG A 11 -23.96 -2.59 0.16
N GLN A 12 -24.11 -1.30 0.06
CA GLN A 12 -25.26 -0.66 -0.60
C GLN A 12 -24.79 0.43 -1.56
N LEU A 13 -25.60 0.67 -2.58
CA LEU A 13 -25.46 1.84 -3.42
C LEU A 13 -26.07 3.04 -2.69
N VAL A 14 -25.20 3.94 -2.20
CA VAL A 14 -25.61 5.11 -1.40
C VAL A 14 -25.33 6.42 -2.15
N GLU A 15 -26.06 7.47 -1.81
CA GLU A 15 -25.77 8.81 -2.28
C GLU A 15 -24.38 9.25 -1.79
N PHE A 16 -23.57 9.77 -2.72
CA PHE A 16 -22.24 10.23 -2.40
C PHE A 16 -22.29 11.59 -1.71
N SER A 17 -21.73 11.66 -0.54
CA SER A 17 -21.52 12.90 0.21
C SER A 17 -20.07 12.99 0.66
N PRO A 18 -19.32 14.03 0.25
CA PRO A 18 -17.96 14.22 0.72
C PRO A 18 -17.93 14.56 2.21
N LEU A 19 -16.88 14.13 2.92
CA LEU A 19 -16.69 14.45 4.35
C LEU A 19 -16.55 15.95 4.62
N GLU A 20 -15.99 16.68 3.66
CA GLU A 20 -15.86 18.14 3.65
C GLU A 20 -16.77 18.70 2.55
N PRO A 21 -17.76 19.53 2.85
CA PRO A 21 -18.68 20.06 1.84
C PRO A 21 -17.93 20.68 0.65
N GLY A 22 -18.27 20.22 -0.56
CA GLY A 22 -17.66 20.71 -1.80
C GLY A 22 -16.24 20.20 -2.10
N HIS A 23 -15.64 19.38 -1.22
CA HIS A 23 -14.28 18.90 -1.41
C HIS A 23 -14.16 17.38 -1.22
N VAL A 24 -13.73 16.70 -2.28
CA VAL A 24 -13.44 15.25 -2.26
C VAL A 24 -11.94 15.04 -2.11
N ARG A 25 -11.55 14.25 -1.13
CA ARG A 25 -10.19 13.74 -0.96
C ARG A 25 -10.16 12.28 -1.37
N MET A 26 -9.59 11.99 -2.52
CA MET A 26 -9.56 10.67 -3.14
C MET A 26 -8.16 10.08 -3.06
N TYR A 27 -8.04 8.86 -2.52
CA TYR A 27 -6.80 8.10 -2.50
C TYR A 27 -6.95 6.83 -3.32
N VAL A 28 -6.01 6.60 -4.24
CA VAL A 28 -5.95 5.38 -5.06
C VAL A 28 -4.61 4.71 -4.86
N CYS A 29 -4.62 3.40 -4.62
CA CYS A 29 -3.38 2.63 -4.54
C CYS A 29 -2.63 2.67 -5.88
N GLY A 30 -1.37 3.11 -5.85
CA GLY A 30 -0.47 3.08 -6.99
C GLY A 30 0.16 1.71 -7.20
N MET A 31 0.89 1.59 -8.31
CA MET A 31 1.59 0.35 -8.66
C MET A 31 2.92 0.19 -7.91
N THR A 32 3.41 -1.07 -7.89
CA THR A 32 4.78 -1.39 -7.49
C THR A 32 5.69 -1.23 -8.70
N VAL A 33 6.65 -0.31 -8.62
CA VAL A 33 7.47 0.13 -9.75
C VAL A 33 8.72 -0.74 -9.95
N TYR A 34 8.52 -2.02 -10.27
CA TYR A 34 9.61 -2.98 -10.57
C TYR A 34 9.74 -3.29 -12.07
N ASP A 35 8.72 -2.95 -12.85
CA ASP A 35 8.66 -3.20 -14.29
C ASP A 35 7.77 -2.16 -14.98
N LEU A 36 7.72 -2.16 -16.31
CA LEU A 36 6.86 -1.28 -17.09
C LEU A 36 5.37 -1.50 -16.80
N CYS A 37 4.56 -0.51 -17.12
CA CYS A 37 3.11 -0.63 -17.07
C CYS A 37 2.61 -1.67 -18.07
N HIS A 38 1.55 -2.36 -17.70
CA HIS A 38 0.78 -3.19 -18.62
C HIS A 38 -0.67 -2.69 -18.66
N LEU A 39 -1.44 -3.21 -19.60
CA LEU A 39 -2.82 -2.78 -19.86
C LEU A 39 -3.71 -2.79 -18.59
N GLY A 40 -3.47 -3.71 -17.65
CA GLY A 40 -4.21 -3.74 -16.37
C GLY A 40 -3.95 -2.53 -15.49
N HIS A 41 -2.70 -1.99 -15.48
CA HIS A 41 -2.38 -0.74 -14.79
C HIS A 41 -3.03 0.45 -15.49
N ALA A 42 -2.92 0.52 -16.83
CA ALA A 42 -3.56 1.56 -17.64
C ALA A 42 -5.08 1.61 -17.39
N ARG A 43 -5.75 0.46 -17.41
CA ARG A 43 -7.19 0.36 -17.11
C ARG A 43 -7.54 0.96 -15.75
N SER A 44 -6.77 0.65 -14.72
CA SER A 44 -7.01 1.18 -13.37
C SER A 44 -6.83 2.71 -13.35
N MET A 45 -5.75 3.21 -13.94
CA MET A 45 -5.48 4.65 -13.99
C MET A 45 -6.56 5.41 -14.75
N VAL A 46 -6.98 4.94 -15.93
CA VAL A 46 -8.06 5.55 -16.72
C VAL A 46 -9.37 5.56 -15.95
N ALA A 47 -9.72 4.46 -15.26
CA ALA A 47 -10.96 4.39 -14.49
C ALA A 47 -11.03 5.48 -13.41
N PHE A 48 -9.93 5.69 -12.65
CA PHE A 48 -9.90 6.73 -11.62
C PHE A 48 -9.71 8.14 -12.19
N ASP A 49 -9.11 8.28 -13.36
CA ASP A 49 -9.07 9.54 -14.10
C ASP A 49 -10.48 9.99 -14.52
N VAL A 50 -11.29 9.06 -15.03
CA VAL A 50 -12.71 9.33 -15.32
C VAL A 50 -13.48 9.75 -14.07
N VAL A 51 -13.25 9.06 -12.93
CA VAL A 51 -13.90 9.40 -11.65
C VAL A 51 -13.53 10.82 -11.21
N GLN A 52 -12.24 11.17 -11.18
CA GLN A 52 -11.83 12.52 -10.77
C GLN A 52 -12.36 13.62 -11.69
N ARG A 53 -12.33 13.41 -13.03
CA ARG A 53 -12.87 14.36 -13.99
C ARG A 53 -14.37 14.56 -13.83
N TRP A 54 -15.10 13.46 -13.59
CA TRP A 54 -16.54 13.56 -13.33
C TRP A 54 -16.84 14.35 -12.06
N LEU A 55 -16.14 14.08 -10.97
CA LEU A 55 -16.31 14.82 -9.71
C LEU A 55 -16.01 16.32 -9.91
N LYS A 56 -14.93 16.66 -10.63
CA LYS A 56 -14.60 18.06 -10.98
C LYS A 56 -15.69 18.69 -11.86
N ALA A 57 -16.21 17.97 -12.87
CA ALA A 57 -17.25 18.44 -13.76
C ALA A 57 -18.60 18.69 -13.04
N THR A 58 -18.85 18.01 -11.91
CA THR A 58 -20.01 18.24 -11.05
C THR A 58 -19.84 19.41 -10.07
N GLY A 59 -18.74 20.15 -10.16
CA GLY A 59 -18.47 21.34 -9.34
C GLY A 59 -17.76 21.05 -8.01
N LEU A 60 -17.29 19.82 -7.80
CA LEU A 60 -16.53 19.46 -6.59
C LEU A 60 -15.03 19.74 -6.78
N ARG A 61 -14.40 20.29 -5.75
CA ARG A 61 -12.94 20.30 -5.66
C ARG A 61 -12.47 18.87 -5.36
N VAL A 62 -11.46 18.40 -6.09
CA VAL A 62 -10.89 17.07 -5.87
C VAL A 62 -9.43 17.21 -5.51
N THR A 63 -9.01 16.59 -4.41
CA THR A 63 -7.61 16.34 -4.10
C THR A 63 -7.35 14.84 -4.34
N TYR A 64 -6.58 14.54 -5.37
CA TYR A 64 -6.28 13.17 -5.79
C TYR A 64 -4.87 12.76 -5.37
N VAL A 65 -4.78 11.68 -4.61
CA VAL A 65 -3.52 11.09 -4.14
C VAL A 65 -3.38 9.69 -4.71
N ARG A 66 -2.23 9.40 -5.30
CA ARG A 66 -1.84 8.06 -5.76
C ARG A 66 -0.42 7.78 -5.31
N ASN A 67 -0.20 6.75 -4.50
CA ASN A 67 1.14 6.44 -4.03
C ASN A 67 1.99 5.72 -5.08
N ILE A 68 3.31 5.83 -4.93
CA ILE A 68 4.30 4.99 -5.60
C ILE A 68 4.82 3.97 -4.59
N THR A 69 4.68 2.67 -4.89
CA THR A 69 5.33 1.61 -4.10
C THR A 69 6.71 1.35 -4.69
N ASP A 70 7.71 2.03 -4.16
CA ASP A 70 9.11 2.00 -4.61
C ASP A 70 10.01 1.15 -3.70
N ILE A 71 9.41 0.34 -2.81
CA ILE A 71 10.06 -0.69 -2.01
C ILE A 71 9.18 -1.94 -1.92
N ASP A 72 9.68 -3.09 -2.39
CA ASP A 72 9.00 -4.39 -2.39
C ASP A 72 10.02 -5.47 -2.72
N ASP A 73 9.77 -6.74 -2.35
CA ASP A 73 10.66 -7.87 -2.69
C ASP A 73 10.89 -8.01 -4.21
N LYS A 74 9.89 -7.68 -5.03
CA LYS A 74 10.00 -7.72 -6.48
C LYS A 74 10.97 -6.68 -7.00
N ILE A 75 10.96 -5.48 -6.41
CA ILE A 75 11.91 -4.40 -6.76
C ILE A 75 13.32 -4.82 -6.39
N ILE A 76 13.50 -5.36 -5.18
CA ILE A 76 14.82 -5.83 -4.70
C ILE A 76 15.37 -6.90 -5.65
N ARG A 77 14.55 -7.90 -5.99
CA ARG A 77 14.96 -8.98 -6.91
C ARG A 77 15.32 -8.43 -8.28
N ARG A 78 14.47 -7.58 -8.85
CA ARG A 78 14.72 -6.98 -10.19
C ARG A 78 15.99 -6.13 -10.20
N ALA A 79 16.25 -5.35 -9.15
CA ALA A 79 17.47 -4.55 -9.04
C ALA A 79 18.73 -5.42 -8.96
N LEU A 80 18.66 -6.56 -8.24
CA LEU A 80 19.74 -7.55 -8.19
C LEU A 80 19.97 -8.21 -9.55
N ASP A 81 18.90 -8.65 -10.22
CA ASP A 81 18.97 -9.27 -11.56
C ASP A 81 19.60 -8.32 -12.58
N ASN A 82 19.29 -7.03 -12.48
CA ASN A 82 19.84 -5.99 -13.35
C ASN A 82 21.21 -5.46 -12.89
N THR A 83 21.70 -5.87 -11.73
CA THR A 83 22.95 -5.34 -11.12
C THR A 83 22.93 -3.81 -11.00
N GLU A 84 21.82 -3.23 -10.59
CA GLU A 84 21.63 -1.78 -10.43
C GLU A 84 21.08 -1.42 -9.05
N PRO A 85 21.30 -0.15 -8.57
CA PRO A 85 20.68 0.33 -7.34
C PRO A 85 19.15 0.38 -7.47
N ILE A 86 18.45 0.05 -6.36
CA ILE A 86 16.97 0.09 -6.29
C ILE A 86 16.43 1.45 -6.73
N ARG A 87 17.04 2.53 -6.29
CA ARG A 87 16.61 3.90 -6.65
C ARG A 87 16.70 4.16 -8.14
N THR A 88 17.76 3.71 -8.80
CA THR A 88 17.94 3.84 -10.25
C THR A 88 16.85 3.10 -11.01
N LEU A 89 16.55 1.85 -10.61
CA LEU A 89 15.45 1.09 -11.17
C LEU A 89 14.11 1.81 -10.99
N THR A 90 13.77 2.18 -9.75
CA THR A 90 12.46 2.76 -9.45
C THR A 90 12.26 4.12 -10.08
N ASP A 91 13.29 4.97 -10.16
CA ASP A 91 13.21 6.28 -10.85
C ASP A 91 12.94 6.10 -12.35
N ARG A 92 13.61 5.12 -13.00
CA ARG A 92 13.35 4.78 -14.39
C ARG A 92 11.93 4.27 -14.61
N MET A 93 11.42 3.39 -13.75
CA MET A 93 10.08 2.85 -13.87
C MET A 93 8.99 3.91 -13.57
N VAL A 94 9.22 4.83 -12.64
CA VAL A 94 8.33 5.97 -12.38
C VAL A 94 8.29 6.91 -13.59
N LYS A 95 9.44 7.17 -14.22
CA LYS A 95 9.48 7.98 -15.45
C LYS A 95 8.65 7.33 -16.56
N ALA A 96 8.84 6.04 -16.82
CA ALA A 96 8.06 5.30 -17.82
C ALA A 96 6.55 5.29 -17.49
N LEU A 97 6.18 5.05 -16.21
CA LEU A 97 4.80 5.15 -15.75
C LEU A 97 4.17 6.51 -16.11
N HIS A 98 4.93 7.56 -15.93
CA HIS A 98 4.49 8.91 -16.22
C HIS A 98 4.34 9.16 -17.73
N GLU A 99 5.28 8.69 -18.53
CA GLU A 99 5.22 8.79 -19.99
C GLU A 99 4.01 8.02 -20.55
N ASP A 100 3.75 6.80 -20.05
CA ASP A 100 2.58 6.01 -20.43
C ASP A 100 1.26 6.70 -20.03
N ALA A 101 1.19 7.26 -18.82
CA ALA A 101 0.01 7.97 -18.33
C ALA A 101 -0.27 9.23 -19.17
N ASP A 102 0.77 10.00 -19.51
CA ASP A 102 0.66 11.18 -20.35
C ASP A 102 0.18 10.84 -21.78
N ALA A 103 0.72 9.75 -22.35
CA ALA A 103 0.31 9.26 -23.67
C ALA A 103 -1.19 8.84 -23.70
N LEU A 104 -1.73 8.40 -22.57
CA LEU A 104 -3.15 8.07 -22.40
C LEU A 104 -4.01 9.29 -22.03
N GLY A 105 -3.44 10.49 -21.89
CA GLY A 105 -4.14 11.71 -21.49
C GLY A 105 -4.67 11.67 -20.05
N ILE A 106 -4.08 10.86 -19.18
CA ILE A 106 -4.45 10.72 -17.77
C ILE A 106 -3.89 11.91 -16.99
N GLU A 107 -4.75 12.58 -16.21
CA GLU A 107 -4.32 13.67 -15.34
C GLU A 107 -3.40 13.16 -14.22
N ARG A 108 -2.35 13.95 -13.93
CA ARG A 108 -1.47 13.67 -12.79
C ARG A 108 -2.22 13.78 -11.47
N PRO A 109 -1.92 12.93 -10.47
CA PRO A 109 -2.43 13.15 -9.12
C PRO A 109 -1.84 14.43 -8.52
N ASP A 110 -2.56 15.07 -7.61
CA ASP A 110 -2.05 16.24 -6.86
C ASP A 110 -0.87 15.88 -5.96
N PHE A 111 -0.89 14.66 -5.42
CA PHE A 111 0.21 14.11 -4.61
C PHE A 111 0.51 12.68 -5.02
N GLU A 112 1.80 12.38 -5.18
CA GLU A 112 2.28 11.06 -5.54
C GLU A 112 3.41 10.60 -4.57
N PRO A 113 3.04 10.32 -3.29
CA PRO A 113 4.02 9.98 -2.26
C PRO A 113 4.70 8.64 -2.56
N ARG A 114 6.02 8.59 -2.39
CA ARG A 114 6.80 7.36 -2.46
C ARG A 114 6.81 6.66 -1.10
N ALA A 115 6.69 5.34 -1.09
CA ALA A 115 6.68 4.56 0.15
C ALA A 115 7.97 4.75 0.95
N THR A 116 9.13 4.88 0.28
CA THR A 116 10.44 5.10 0.93
C THR A 116 10.51 6.41 1.70
N ASP A 117 9.83 7.46 1.26
CA ASP A 117 9.84 8.77 1.92
C ASP A 117 9.03 8.76 3.24
N TYR A 118 8.15 7.77 3.41
CA TYR A 118 7.26 7.64 4.58
C TYR A 118 7.71 6.59 5.59
N VAL A 119 8.89 5.99 5.42
CA VAL A 119 9.42 4.98 6.36
C VAL A 119 9.44 5.48 7.82
N PRO A 120 9.90 6.69 8.16
CA PRO A 120 9.86 7.16 9.54
C PRO A 120 8.43 7.22 10.12
N ALA A 121 7.46 7.68 9.33
CA ALA A 121 6.05 7.74 9.73
C ALA A 121 5.45 6.33 9.92
N MET A 122 5.82 5.37 9.06
CA MET A 122 5.42 3.97 9.20
C MET A 122 5.95 3.36 10.50
N LEU A 123 7.22 3.61 10.85
CA LEU A 123 7.81 3.15 12.11
C LEU A 123 7.11 3.75 13.33
N THR A 124 6.79 5.03 13.29
CA THR A 124 6.03 5.71 14.34
C THR A 124 4.65 5.06 14.53
N LEU A 125 3.95 4.76 13.43
CA LEU A 125 2.67 4.06 13.47
C LEU A 125 2.80 2.66 14.07
N ILE A 126 3.80 1.88 13.66
CA ILE A 126 4.06 0.53 14.17
C ILE A 126 4.35 0.58 15.68
N THR A 127 5.17 1.53 16.13
CA THR A 127 5.43 1.74 17.56
C THR A 127 4.15 2.08 18.33
N SER A 128 3.29 2.91 17.77
CA SER A 128 1.98 3.22 18.37
C SER A 128 1.10 1.97 18.49
N LEU A 129 1.07 1.12 17.46
CA LEU A 129 0.33 -0.15 17.50
C LEU A 129 0.90 -1.11 18.55
N GLN A 130 2.24 -1.17 18.68
CA GLN A 130 2.90 -1.98 19.70
C GLN A 130 2.55 -1.49 21.11
N ASN A 131 2.59 -0.20 21.36
CA ASN A 131 2.22 0.39 22.65
C ASN A 131 0.75 0.14 23.03
N LYS A 132 -0.13 -0.02 22.02
CA LYS A 132 -1.52 -0.42 22.21
C LYS A 132 -1.73 -1.93 22.33
N GLY A 133 -0.66 -2.73 22.29
CA GLY A 133 -0.74 -4.18 22.34
C GLY A 133 -1.26 -4.85 21.07
N LEU A 134 -1.41 -4.09 19.97
CA LEU A 134 -1.91 -4.55 18.68
C LEU A 134 -0.80 -5.05 17.75
N ALA A 135 0.46 -4.84 18.09
CA ALA A 135 1.61 -5.36 17.38
C ALA A 135 2.62 -5.98 18.34
N TYR A 136 3.37 -6.97 17.85
CA TYR A 136 4.37 -7.70 18.63
C TYR A 136 5.55 -8.15 17.75
N ALA A 137 6.72 -8.30 18.38
CA ALA A 137 7.88 -8.89 17.73
C ALA A 137 7.82 -10.42 17.83
N SER A 138 8.03 -11.12 16.71
CA SER A 138 8.17 -12.58 16.68
C SER A 138 9.63 -13.00 16.91
N ALA A 139 9.85 -14.29 17.14
CA ALA A 139 11.17 -14.85 17.46
C ALA A 139 12.22 -14.64 16.35
N ASP A 140 11.79 -14.50 15.09
CA ASP A 140 12.63 -14.18 13.94
C ASP A 140 12.90 -12.68 13.75
N GLY A 141 12.40 -11.84 14.67
CA GLY A 141 12.58 -10.39 14.68
C GLY A 141 11.57 -9.61 13.85
N ASP A 142 10.66 -10.29 13.16
CA ASP A 142 9.60 -9.62 12.39
C ASP A 142 8.59 -8.96 13.36
N MET A 143 8.13 -7.75 13.02
CA MET A 143 7.03 -7.09 13.73
C MET A 143 5.70 -7.48 13.08
N ASN A 144 4.80 -8.08 13.87
CA ASN A 144 3.52 -8.59 13.41
C ASN A 144 2.34 -7.80 14.00
N PHE A 145 1.25 -7.71 13.26
CA PHE A 145 -0.03 -7.20 13.73
C PHE A 145 -0.86 -8.34 14.28
N SER A 146 -1.40 -8.17 15.50
CA SER A 146 -2.27 -9.13 16.15
C SER A 146 -3.72 -8.94 15.71
N VAL A 147 -4.16 -9.74 14.74
CA VAL A 147 -5.45 -9.61 14.09
C VAL A 147 -6.60 -9.77 15.08
N ARG A 148 -6.55 -10.78 15.93
CA ARG A 148 -7.65 -11.08 16.89
C ARG A 148 -7.80 -10.05 18.00
N LYS A 149 -6.75 -9.25 18.28
CA LYS A 149 -6.82 -8.17 19.28
C LYS A 149 -7.48 -6.91 18.75
N PHE A 150 -7.66 -6.80 17.42
CA PHE A 150 -8.33 -5.63 16.83
C PHE A 150 -9.81 -5.93 16.60
N GLU A 151 -10.65 -5.37 17.46
CA GLU A 151 -12.11 -5.48 17.33
C GLU A 151 -12.58 -4.92 15.99
N GLY A 152 -13.41 -5.70 15.29
CA GLY A 152 -13.95 -5.31 13.98
C GLY A 152 -12.99 -5.54 12.81
N TYR A 153 -11.89 -6.29 12.99
CA TYR A 153 -11.09 -6.74 11.85
C TYR A 153 -11.96 -7.53 10.86
N GLY A 154 -11.81 -7.27 9.57
CA GLY A 154 -12.67 -7.87 8.54
C GLY A 154 -13.98 -7.12 8.29
N LYS A 155 -14.35 -6.09 9.08
CA LYS A 155 -15.61 -5.35 8.94
C LYS A 155 -15.81 -4.80 7.52
N LEU A 156 -14.76 -4.22 6.89
CA LEU A 156 -14.86 -3.67 5.54
C LEU A 156 -15.04 -4.77 4.48
N SER A 157 -14.31 -5.89 4.61
CA SER A 157 -14.45 -7.04 3.71
C SER A 157 -15.73 -7.84 3.96
N GLY A 158 -16.35 -7.65 5.14
CA GLY A 158 -17.51 -8.38 5.62
C GLY A 158 -17.23 -9.86 5.88
N LYS A 159 -15.98 -10.23 6.09
CA LYS A 159 -15.56 -11.59 6.46
C LYS A 159 -15.38 -11.69 7.96
N SER A 160 -15.87 -12.76 8.56
CA SER A 160 -15.53 -13.15 9.92
C SER A 160 -14.10 -13.66 10.00
N LEU A 161 -13.50 -13.65 11.19
CA LEU A 161 -12.15 -14.20 11.39
C LEU A 161 -12.07 -15.70 11.07
N ASP A 162 -13.17 -16.43 11.26
CA ASP A 162 -13.25 -17.88 10.98
C ASP A 162 -13.29 -18.20 9.48
N GLU A 163 -13.76 -17.23 8.66
CA GLU A 163 -13.73 -17.34 7.20
C GLU A 163 -12.37 -16.98 6.59
N LEU A 164 -11.49 -16.37 7.37
CA LEU A 164 -10.14 -16.01 6.92
C LEU A 164 -9.24 -17.24 6.97
N ARG A 165 -8.76 -17.67 5.81
CA ARG A 165 -7.83 -18.79 5.69
C ARG A 165 -6.40 -18.31 5.84
N ALA A 166 -5.72 -18.78 6.89
CA ALA A 166 -4.29 -18.56 7.05
C ALA A 166 -3.53 -19.21 5.89
N GLY A 167 -2.58 -18.49 5.31
CA GLY A 167 -1.69 -19.03 4.27
C GLY A 167 -2.23 -18.99 2.84
N GLU A 168 -3.44 -18.48 2.59
CA GLU A 168 -4.02 -18.43 1.23
C GLU A 168 -3.20 -17.58 0.25
N ARG A 169 -2.43 -16.60 0.74
CA ARG A 169 -1.60 -15.69 -0.08
C ARG A 169 -0.11 -15.71 0.25
N VAL A 170 0.24 -16.09 1.46
CA VAL A 170 1.63 -16.17 1.94
C VAL A 170 1.72 -17.39 2.84
N ALA A 171 2.75 -18.23 2.65
CA ALA A 171 2.98 -19.41 3.48
C ALA A 171 2.91 -19.03 4.97
N ALA A 172 2.16 -19.81 5.74
CA ALA A 172 2.05 -19.61 7.18
C ALA A 172 3.43 -19.79 7.84
N VAL A 173 3.92 -18.73 8.49
CA VAL A 173 5.20 -18.76 9.18
C VAL A 173 4.95 -19.21 10.63
N GLN A 174 5.65 -20.23 11.08
CA GLN A 174 5.48 -20.83 12.42
C GLN A 174 5.85 -19.89 13.59
N THR A 175 6.48 -18.76 13.32
CA THR A 175 6.93 -17.78 14.34
C THR A 175 5.83 -16.83 14.81
N LYS A 176 4.66 -16.83 14.18
CA LYS A 176 3.52 -15.97 14.53
C LYS A 176 2.74 -16.51 15.72
N GLN A 177 2.17 -15.62 16.55
CA GLN A 177 1.28 -16.01 17.65
C GLN A 177 -0.06 -16.57 17.17
N ASP A 178 -0.59 -16.03 16.04
CA ASP A 178 -1.79 -16.51 15.36
C ASP A 178 -1.51 -16.60 13.86
N PRO A 179 -1.97 -17.68 13.19
CA PRO A 179 -1.79 -17.84 11.73
C PRO A 179 -2.40 -16.70 10.90
N LEU A 180 -3.40 -15.98 11.42
CA LEU A 180 -4.03 -14.84 10.76
C LEU A 180 -3.21 -13.56 10.86
N ASP A 181 -2.27 -13.48 11.82
CA ASP A 181 -1.44 -12.31 12.00
C ASP A 181 -0.60 -12.04 10.75
N PHE A 182 -0.32 -10.77 10.47
CA PHE A 182 0.47 -10.39 9.30
C PHE A 182 1.63 -9.48 9.67
N VAL A 183 2.69 -9.57 8.87
CA VAL A 183 3.92 -8.81 9.10
C VAL A 183 3.72 -7.35 8.75
N LEU A 184 3.97 -6.46 9.70
CA LEU A 184 4.05 -5.01 9.51
C LEU A 184 5.45 -4.59 9.06
N TRP A 185 6.48 -5.27 9.60
CA TRP A 185 7.88 -4.97 9.35
C TRP A 185 8.71 -6.24 9.40
N LYS A 186 9.50 -6.53 8.37
CA LYS A 186 10.40 -7.69 8.35
C LYS A 186 11.78 -7.33 8.88
N ALA A 187 12.34 -8.20 9.71
CA ALA A 187 13.73 -8.13 10.11
C ALA A 187 14.68 -8.46 8.94
N VAL A 188 15.84 -7.83 8.92
CA VAL A 188 16.92 -8.23 8.00
C VAL A 188 17.44 -9.61 8.41
N LYS A 189 17.39 -10.56 7.48
CA LYS A 189 17.95 -11.90 7.70
C LYS A 189 19.40 -11.93 7.20
N PRO A 190 20.32 -12.63 7.92
CA PRO A 190 21.73 -12.70 7.52
C PRO A 190 21.97 -13.24 6.11
N SER A 191 21.05 -14.07 5.60
CA SER A 191 21.05 -14.65 4.27
C SER A 191 20.34 -13.78 3.21
N GLY A 192 19.81 -12.62 3.60
CA GLY A 192 19.13 -11.70 2.70
C GLY A 192 20.08 -10.93 1.79
N PRO A 193 19.60 -10.41 0.66
CA PRO A 193 20.43 -9.63 -0.26
C PRO A 193 21.07 -8.43 0.44
N LYS A 194 22.39 -8.25 0.29
CA LYS A 194 23.14 -7.10 0.85
C LYS A 194 22.63 -5.72 0.41
N ALA A 195 21.81 -5.65 -0.64
CA ALA A 195 21.14 -4.42 -1.11
C ALA A 195 20.25 -3.77 -0.04
N LEU A 196 19.78 -4.53 0.96
CA LEU A 196 19.00 -4.01 2.10
C LEU A 196 19.89 -3.27 3.13
N SER A 197 21.21 -3.52 3.15
CA SER A 197 22.11 -2.88 4.12
C SER A 197 22.30 -1.38 3.86
N GLN A 198 22.04 -0.89 2.65
CA GLN A 198 22.19 0.52 2.32
C GLN A 198 20.98 1.37 2.76
N THR A 199 19.80 0.76 2.92
CA THR A 199 18.65 1.41 3.56
C THR A 199 18.66 1.25 5.08
N ALA A 200 19.43 0.32 5.61
CA ALA A 200 19.55 0.03 7.04
C ALA A 200 20.40 1.02 7.84
N SER A 201 21.05 1.99 7.21
CA SER A 201 21.84 3.03 7.92
C SER A 201 20.97 4.13 8.56
N LEU A 202 19.65 4.01 8.49
CA LEU A 202 18.74 4.93 9.16
C LEU A 202 18.42 4.47 10.59
N GLY A 203 19.38 4.67 11.46
CA GLY A 203 19.12 4.88 12.87
C GLY A 203 19.15 3.66 13.79
N SER A 204 19.86 3.88 14.84
CA SER A 204 20.08 3.13 16.10
C SER A 204 18.85 2.58 16.85
N LEU A 205 17.77 2.21 16.19
CA LEU A 205 16.54 1.68 16.81
C LEU A 205 16.34 0.17 16.62
N GLY A 206 17.34 -0.58 16.17
CA GLY A 206 17.29 -2.05 16.16
C GLY A 206 16.27 -2.71 15.23
N LEU A 207 15.52 -1.92 14.45
CA LEU A 207 14.53 -2.38 13.48
C LEU A 207 15.11 -2.23 12.08
N THR A 208 15.49 -3.33 11.49
CA THR A 208 16.16 -3.37 10.20
C THR A 208 15.34 -4.12 9.17
N ALA A 209 14.99 -3.41 8.11
CA ALA A 209 14.38 -3.79 6.84
C ALA A 209 12.84 -3.91 6.75
N PHE A 210 12.32 -3.28 5.72
CA PHE A 210 10.91 -3.13 5.41
C PHE A 210 10.39 -4.16 4.40
N HIS A 211 9.24 -4.75 4.70
CA HIS A 211 8.45 -5.42 3.68
C HIS A 211 6.95 -5.15 3.89
N LYS A 212 6.32 -4.63 2.85
CA LYS A 212 4.87 -4.47 2.82
C LYS A 212 4.22 -5.79 2.43
N THR A 213 3.49 -6.43 3.33
CA THR A 213 2.51 -7.42 2.91
C THR A 213 1.39 -6.71 2.17
N LYS A 214 1.12 -7.13 0.94
CA LYS A 214 -0.01 -6.63 0.17
C LYS A 214 -1.29 -6.89 0.94
N SER A 215 -1.88 -5.86 1.51
CA SER A 215 -3.31 -5.86 1.66
C SER A 215 -3.89 -5.71 0.25
N SER A 216 -4.73 -6.65 -0.15
CA SER A 216 -5.48 -6.61 -1.40
C SER A 216 -6.10 -5.24 -1.57
N GLY A 217 -5.84 -4.62 -2.71
CA GLY A 217 -6.35 -3.32 -3.05
C GLY A 217 -7.86 -3.22 -2.80
N SER A 218 -8.20 -2.51 -1.77
CA SER A 218 -9.48 -1.86 -1.64
C SER A 218 -9.20 -0.37 -1.78
N CYS A 219 -9.68 0.22 -2.87
CA CYS A 219 -9.80 1.67 -2.97
C CYS A 219 -10.67 2.13 -1.81
N LEU A 220 -10.10 2.99 -0.97
CA LEU A 220 -10.88 3.80 -0.05
C LEU A 220 -11.16 5.12 -0.78
N VAL A 221 -12.41 5.32 -1.10
CA VAL A 221 -12.95 6.62 -1.52
C VAL A 221 -13.37 7.39 -0.27
#